data_56519ff96e8f0ede042a8c7d17229ca9
#
_entry.id   56519ff96e8f0ede042a8c7d17229ca9
#
_cell.length_a   1.000
_cell.length_b   1.000
_cell.length_c   1.000
_cell.angle_alpha   90.00
_cell.angle_beta   90.00
_cell.angle_gamma   90.00
#
_symmetry.space_group_name_H-M   'P 1'
#
loop_
_entity.id
_entity.type
_entity.pdbx_description
1 polymer ?
#
loop_
_entity_poly.entity_id
_entity_poly.type
_entity_poly.pdbx_seq_one_letter_code
_entity_poly.pdbx_strand_id
1 'polypeptide(L)'
;MIRSLSSLSLVALFVLVKTSQSLPPSPFNYGLSSKAADRTVAAIQSFQNANFGAFMHNGPVTQWGADIGWPLVCVSFPCDVQGPDNTTRTLTTTEELKAHRQEYIDLARTWNPMNWDAADIASKAKKAGMKYFVYTTVHCDGFADWDTNVTTFNVMNSPFGRDIYGELVDALRVEGIKVGAYLCVTQWGPDDKNFVYPDPLTTLNSNGGEIPTYDPAEFPERWDGVVDKLHNMVTELATKYSPDIFWFDCHSAPPYDTRLEQVVPHIRTSNEDALVLIRNGIFTDWTELPDQTEESVRNMMPFESAAAPFEVCGTLQASQQWAYDPLSDAKPASKILANLMMIVAKGGNYLLNLSPSPTGEFSTPANAVLSDLADWFVVNGEALGHNDGPTFPLFPYQSVNAVGETGSVAYFTSKNLDGGGVVCYVMVPATMPGDGVDTPNDNFDNMYRISEFRAGLLAPGVSLSSVTLLGASDDAVVNYVLNDDGLEIYAGNLDSRA
;
A
#
# COMPACT_ATOMS: atom_id res chain seq x y z
N MET A 1 -10.70 4.01 31.51
CA MET A 1 -9.29 3.75 31.89
C MET A 1 -8.47 4.17 30.70
N ILE A 2 -7.90 5.36 30.74
CA ILE A 2 -7.06 5.90 29.68
C ILE A 2 -5.73 5.14 29.79
N ARG A 3 -5.44 4.28 28.80
CA ARG A 3 -4.12 3.69 28.66
C ARG A 3 -3.16 4.81 28.31
N SER A 4 -2.03 4.88 29.02
CA SER A 4 -1.00 5.88 28.83
C SER A 4 -0.48 5.78 27.37
N LEU A 5 -0.56 6.86 26.63
CA LEU A 5 0.02 7.08 25.30
C LEU A 5 1.58 7.13 25.33
N SER A 6 2.21 6.40 26.24
CA SER A 6 3.64 6.50 26.52
C SER A 6 4.58 5.85 25.50
N SER A 7 4.09 5.45 24.29
CA SER A 7 4.94 4.83 23.27
C SER A 7 4.84 5.44 21.86
N LEU A 8 4.02 6.47 21.64
CA LEU A 8 3.88 7.11 20.33
C LEU A 8 4.37 8.56 20.38
N SER A 9 5.67 8.76 20.57
CA SER A 9 6.29 10.08 20.45
C SER A 9 6.55 10.45 18.99
N LEU A 10 5.48 10.48 18.18
CA LEU A 10 5.51 11.01 16.81
C LEU A 10 4.87 12.40 16.85
N VAL A 11 5.68 13.43 16.72
CA VAL A 11 5.25 14.83 16.79
C VAL A 11 5.05 15.33 15.36
N ALA A 12 3.84 15.73 15.01
CA ALA A 12 3.61 16.56 13.82
C ALA A 12 3.55 18.03 14.27
N LEU A 13 4.44 18.85 13.73
CA LEU A 13 4.55 20.26 14.05
C LEU A 13 3.93 21.09 12.94
N PHE A 14 3.05 22.05 13.28
CA PHE A 14 2.48 23.00 12.32
C PHE A 14 3.37 24.21 12.19
N VAL A 15 3.65 24.58 10.97
CA VAL A 15 4.23 25.89 10.65
C VAL A 15 3.23 26.63 9.77
N LEU A 16 2.47 27.57 10.32
CA LEU A 16 1.57 28.38 9.53
C LEU A 16 2.35 29.52 8.85
N VAL A 17 2.58 29.34 7.54
CA VAL A 17 3.20 30.38 6.71
C VAL A 17 2.08 31.14 6.00
N LYS A 18 1.82 32.39 6.38
CA LYS A 18 0.94 33.27 5.59
C LYS A 18 1.73 33.82 4.41
N THR A 19 1.30 33.50 3.22
CA THR A 19 1.79 34.11 2.00
C THR A 19 0.70 35.01 1.43
N SER A 20 1.08 36.15 0.85
CA SER A 20 0.14 36.98 0.08
C SER A 20 -0.15 36.36 -1.32
N GLN A 21 0.54 35.29 -1.65
CA GLN A 21 0.38 34.52 -2.89
C GLN A 21 0.15 33.06 -2.52
N SER A 22 -0.80 32.40 -3.20
CA SER A 22 -0.88 30.95 -3.21
C SER A 22 0.48 30.41 -3.69
N LEU A 23 0.98 29.33 -3.10
CA LEU A 23 2.04 28.57 -3.74
C LEU A 23 1.60 28.28 -5.17
N PRO A 24 2.53 28.30 -6.15
CA PRO A 24 2.18 27.87 -7.49
C PRO A 24 1.50 26.50 -7.36
N PRO A 25 0.50 26.21 -8.19
CA PRO A 25 -0.07 24.85 -8.24
C PRO A 25 1.10 23.89 -8.31
N SER A 26 1.03 22.81 -7.55
CA SER A 26 2.09 21.80 -7.46
C SER A 26 2.85 21.77 -8.79
N PRO A 27 4.18 21.94 -8.83
CA PRO A 27 4.95 21.88 -10.07
C PRO A 27 4.84 20.51 -10.76
N PHE A 28 4.18 19.57 -10.13
CA PHE A 28 3.75 18.29 -10.68
C PHE A 28 2.66 18.47 -11.73
N ASN A 29 3.00 19.19 -12.79
CA ASN A 29 2.32 19.00 -14.06
C ASN A 29 2.87 17.67 -14.59
N TYR A 30 2.34 16.56 -14.04
CA TYR A 30 2.64 15.23 -14.55
C TYR A 30 2.28 15.28 -16.04
N GLY A 31 3.28 15.31 -16.89
CA GLY A 31 3.10 15.06 -18.30
C GLY A 31 2.53 13.66 -18.43
N LEU A 32 1.23 13.54 -18.20
CA LEU A 32 0.47 12.33 -18.49
C LEU A 32 0.88 11.92 -19.89
N SER A 33 1.46 10.76 -20.03
CA SER A 33 1.78 10.25 -21.36
C SER A 33 0.53 10.43 -22.20
N SER A 34 0.67 10.79 -23.46
CA SER A 34 -0.45 11.02 -24.38
C SER A 34 -1.40 9.82 -24.49
N LYS A 35 -1.09 8.69 -23.85
CA LYS A 35 -1.89 7.47 -23.75
C LYS A 35 -2.73 7.37 -22.46
N ALA A 36 -2.43 8.18 -21.43
CA ALA A 36 -3.30 8.33 -20.25
C ALA A 36 -4.39 9.39 -20.48
N ALA A 37 -4.49 9.96 -21.67
CA ALA A 37 -5.33 11.12 -22.02
C ALA A 37 -6.85 10.87 -21.93
N ASP A 38 -7.30 9.63 -21.70
CA ASP A 38 -8.72 9.29 -21.58
C ASP A 38 -9.25 9.32 -20.13
N ARG A 39 -8.43 9.83 -19.18
CA ARG A 39 -8.79 9.93 -17.78
C ARG A 39 -9.22 11.31 -17.39
N THR A 40 -10.20 11.39 -16.51
CA THR A 40 -10.41 12.64 -15.82
C THR A 40 -9.19 12.91 -14.95
N VAL A 41 -8.59 14.08 -15.11
CA VAL A 41 -7.51 14.58 -14.24
C VAL A 41 -7.91 14.44 -12.77
N ALA A 42 -9.21 14.51 -12.48
CA ALA A 42 -9.80 14.36 -11.16
C ALA A 42 -9.59 12.96 -10.55
N ALA A 43 -9.72 11.86 -11.31
CA ALA A 43 -9.53 10.50 -10.78
C ALA A 43 -8.08 10.27 -10.35
N ILE A 44 -7.13 10.70 -11.18
CA ILE A 44 -5.70 10.59 -10.87
C ILE A 44 -5.34 11.47 -9.66
N GLN A 45 -5.84 12.71 -9.61
CA GLN A 45 -5.62 13.59 -8.46
C GLN A 45 -6.24 13.02 -7.18
N SER A 46 -7.43 12.43 -7.28
CA SER A 46 -8.08 11.75 -6.14
C SER A 46 -7.21 10.61 -5.60
N PHE A 47 -6.58 9.83 -6.48
CA PHE A 47 -5.66 8.77 -6.09
C PHE A 47 -4.38 9.33 -5.46
N GLN A 48 -3.76 10.35 -6.07
CA GLN A 48 -2.58 11.01 -5.50
C GLN A 48 -2.83 11.58 -4.10
N ASN A 49 -4.04 12.12 -3.87
CA ASN A 49 -4.45 12.67 -2.59
C ASN A 49 -4.90 11.59 -1.58
N ALA A 50 -4.92 10.34 -1.97
CA ALA A 50 -5.28 9.26 -1.06
C ALA A 50 -4.17 9.01 -0.02
N ASN A 51 -2.91 9.12 -0.39
CA ASN A 51 -1.74 9.00 0.45
C ASN A 51 -1.55 7.61 1.09
N PHE A 52 -2.61 7.01 1.66
CA PHE A 52 -2.56 5.78 2.41
C PHE A 52 -3.70 4.83 2.03
N GLY A 53 -3.35 3.60 1.69
CA GLY A 53 -4.28 2.53 1.35
C GLY A 53 -3.98 1.23 2.09
N ALA A 54 -4.98 0.35 2.13
CA ALA A 54 -4.83 -1.03 2.55
C ALA A 54 -4.69 -1.95 1.35
N PHE A 55 -3.80 -2.93 1.46
CA PHE A 55 -3.75 -4.12 0.63
C PHE A 55 -4.21 -5.30 1.47
N MET A 56 -4.80 -6.33 0.88
CA MET A 56 -5.14 -7.54 1.63
C MET A 56 -4.88 -8.77 0.79
N HIS A 57 -3.97 -9.61 1.29
CA HIS A 57 -3.75 -10.96 0.78
C HIS A 57 -4.46 -11.95 1.69
N ASN A 58 -5.41 -12.69 1.12
CA ASN A 58 -6.24 -13.65 1.82
C ASN A 58 -6.43 -14.90 0.94
N GLY A 59 -6.98 -15.98 1.48
CA GLY A 59 -7.27 -17.19 0.75
C GLY A 59 -6.97 -18.46 1.54
N PRO A 60 -7.21 -19.64 0.93
CA PRO A 60 -7.03 -20.95 1.60
C PRO A 60 -5.64 -21.19 2.17
N VAL A 61 -4.59 -20.61 1.56
CA VAL A 61 -3.20 -20.77 1.98
C VAL A 61 -2.91 -20.22 3.39
N THR A 62 -3.74 -19.32 3.88
CA THR A 62 -3.63 -18.82 5.25
C THR A 62 -3.66 -19.94 6.30
N GLN A 63 -4.29 -21.09 5.99
CA GLN A 63 -4.27 -22.29 6.82
C GLN A 63 -2.87 -22.91 6.95
N TRP A 64 -1.99 -22.68 5.98
CA TRP A 64 -0.59 -23.11 6.03
C TRP A 64 0.33 -22.06 6.67
N GLY A 65 -0.13 -20.82 6.79
CA GLY A 65 0.73 -19.72 7.19
C GLY A 65 1.81 -19.41 6.15
N ALA A 66 1.56 -19.72 4.88
CA ALA A 66 2.47 -19.57 3.76
C ALA A 66 1.98 -18.49 2.78
N ASP A 67 2.84 -18.05 1.87
CA ASP A 67 2.50 -17.03 0.89
C ASP A 67 1.64 -17.58 -0.26
N ILE A 68 0.76 -16.74 -0.84
CA ILE A 68 -0.21 -17.19 -1.84
C ILE A 68 0.50 -17.59 -3.14
N GLY A 69 0.25 -18.82 -3.61
CA GLY A 69 0.76 -19.35 -4.87
C GLY A 69 2.23 -19.78 -4.85
N TRP A 70 3.09 -19.12 -4.07
CA TRP A 70 4.52 -19.41 -4.05
C TRP A 70 4.87 -20.83 -3.58
N PRO A 71 4.13 -21.47 -2.67
CA PRO A 71 4.35 -22.88 -2.34
C PRO A 71 4.23 -23.85 -3.52
N LEU A 72 3.55 -23.42 -4.60
CA LEU A 72 3.36 -24.25 -5.80
C LEU A 72 4.55 -24.21 -6.77
N VAL A 73 5.50 -23.29 -6.56
CA VAL A 73 6.61 -23.00 -7.48
C VAL A 73 7.83 -23.88 -7.13
N CYS A 74 8.28 -24.64 -8.11
CA CYS A 74 9.53 -25.41 -8.05
C CYS A 74 10.27 -25.26 -9.38
N VAL A 75 11.35 -24.52 -9.41
CA VAL A 75 12.09 -24.18 -10.64
C VAL A 75 13.07 -25.30 -11.05
N SER A 76 13.65 -26.02 -10.08
CA SER A 76 14.54 -27.16 -10.35
C SER A 76 14.64 -28.07 -9.14
N PHE A 77 14.77 -29.40 -9.35
CA PHE A 77 15.00 -30.33 -8.26
C PHE A 77 16.47 -30.39 -7.85
N PRO A 78 16.80 -30.48 -6.53
CA PRO A 78 15.87 -30.31 -5.42
C PRO A 78 15.40 -28.87 -5.30
N CYS A 79 14.15 -28.65 -4.85
CA CYS A 79 13.62 -27.33 -4.56
C CYS A 79 13.05 -27.27 -3.14
N ASP A 80 13.23 -26.11 -2.51
CA ASP A 80 12.62 -25.81 -1.22
C ASP A 80 11.35 -25.00 -1.46
N VAL A 81 10.24 -25.46 -0.87
CA VAL A 81 8.92 -24.85 -0.95
C VAL A 81 8.35 -24.64 0.44
N GLN A 82 7.48 -23.65 0.61
CA GLN A 82 6.75 -23.50 1.86
C GLN A 82 5.69 -24.60 2.01
N GLY A 83 5.58 -25.15 3.19
CA GLY A 83 4.60 -26.16 3.57
C GLY A 83 3.73 -25.69 4.74
N PRO A 84 2.93 -26.59 5.35
CA PRO A 84 2.13 -26.29 6.53
C PRO A 84 2.95 -25.65 7.65
N ASP A 85 2.31 -24.77 8.44
CA ASP A 85 2.93 -24.06 9.55
C ASP A 85 4.18 -23.24 9.14
N ASN A 86 4.17 -22.73 7.90
CA ASN A 86 5.29 -22.00 7.30
C ASN A 86 6.62 -22.77 7.34
N THR A 87 6.55 -24.10 7.32
CA THR A 87 7.75 -24.95 7.30
C THR A 87 8.34 -25.05 5.89
N THR A 88 9.64 -25.25 5.80
CA THR A 88 10.30 -25.55 4.52
C THR A 88 10.24 -27.04 4.23
N ARG A 89 9.80 -27.41 3.01
CA ARG A 89 9.85 -28.78 2.47
C ARG A 89 10.83 -28.82 1.30
N THR A 90 11.77 -29.75 1.33
CA THR A 90 12.66 -30.03 0.17
C THR A 90 12.03 -31.11 -0.68
N LEU A 91 11.67 -30.78 -1.92
CA LEU A 91 11.11 -31.68 -2.91
C LEU A 91 12.23 -32.14 -3.87
N THR A 92 12.23 -33.42 -4.19
CA THR A 92 13.31 -34.04 -5.01
C THR A 92 12.79 -34.74 -6.26
N THR A 93 11.47 -34.94 -6.34
CA THR A 93 10.82 -35.66 -7.44
C THR A 93 9.52 -34.94 -7.90
N THR A 94 9.13 -35.24 -9.13
CA THR A 94 7.85 -34.78 -9.71
C THR A 94 6.65 -35.29 -8.91
N GLU A 95 6.70 -36.50 -8.41
CA GLU A 95 5.64 -37.10 -7.60
C GLU A 95 5.46 -36.37 -6.29
N GLU A 96 6.54 -36.00 -5.61
CA GLU A 96 6.52 -35.19 -4.39
C GLU A 96 5.94 -33.80 -4.68
N LEU A 97 6.33 -33.16 -5.78
CA LEU A 97 5.78 -31.86 -6.19
C LEU A 97 4.29 -31.93 -6.47
N LYS A 98 3.83 -32.96 -7.20
CA LYS A 98 2.40 -33.17 -7.47
C LYS A 98 1.59 -33.38 -6.19
N ALA A 99 2.12 -34.19 -5.27
CA ALA A 99 1.48 -34.41 -3.97
C ALA A 99 1.39 -33.12 -3.15
N HIS A 100 2.47 -32.34 -3.10
CA HIS A 100 2.51 -31.06 -2.41
C HIS A 100 1.52 -30.04 -3.00
N ARG A 101 1.46 -29.92 -4.33
CA ARG A 101 0.48 -29.07 -5.02
C ARG A 101 -0.95 -29.51 -4.75
N GLN A 102 -1.23 -30.80 -4.71
CA GLN A 102 -2.55 -31.32 -4.39
C GLN A 102 -2.97 -30.99 -2.94
N GLU A 103 -2.05 -31.13 -1.97
CA GLU A 103 -2.29 -30.71 -0.58
C GLU A 103 -2.65 -29.23 -0.50
N TYR A 104 -1.93 -28.37 -1.24
CA TYR A 104 -2.22 -26.93 -1.30
C TYR A 104 -3.63 -26.65 -1.86
N ILE A 105 -3.96 -27.26 -3.00
CA ILE A 105 -5.27 -27.09 -3.66
C ILE A 105 -6.40 -27.59 -2.74
N ASP A 106 -6.18 -28.67 -2.01
CA ASP A 106 -7.17 -29.24 -1.09
C ASP A 106 -7.48 -28.33 0.11
N LEU A 107 -6.64 -27.32 0.41
CA LEU A 107 -6.94 -26.30 1.42
C LEU A 107 -8.26 -25.59 1.16
N ALA A 108 -8.63 -25.37 -0.10
CA ALA A 108 -9.92 -24.76 -0.46
C ALA A 108 -11.12 -25.56 0.05
N ARG A 109 -10.97 -26.87 0.24
CA ARG A 109 -12.04 -27.75 0.73
C ARG A 109 -12.30 -27.66 2.23
N THR A 110 -11.37 -27.07 2.97
CA THR A 110 -11.46 -26.89 4.43
C THR A 110 -11.51 -25.44 4.85
N TRP A 111 -11.20 -24.52 3.92
CA TRP A 111 -11.12 -23.10 4.24
C TRP A 111 -12.50 -22.51 4.57
N ASN A 112 -12.62 -22.03 5.79
CA ASN A 112 -13.85 -21.47 6.32
C ASN A 112 -13.53 -20.32 7.29
N PRO A 113 -13.34 -19.10 6.78
CA PRO A 113 -13.03 -17.91 7.59
C PRO A 113 -14.29 -17.44 8.36
N MET A 114 -14.74 -18.26 9.33
CA MET A 114 -16.02 -18.08 10.03
C MET A 114 -16.13 -16.78 10.83
N ASN A 115 -15.00 -16.14 11.15
CA ASN A 115 -14.95 -14.85 11.85
C ASN A 115 -14.75 -13.67 10.91
N TRP A 116 -14.89 -13.88 9.59
CA TRP A 116 -14.84 -12.81 8.60
C TRP A 116 -15.94 -11.78 8.88
N ASP A 117 -15.52 -10.55 9.13
CA ASP A 117 -16.40 -9.41 9.35
C ASP A 117 -15.91 -8.22 8.50
N ALA A 118 -16.50 -8.08 7.32
CA ALA A 118 -16.15 -7.04 6.36
C ALA A 118 -16.37 -5.62 6.93
N ALA A 119 -17.40 -5.43 7.78
CA ALA A 119 -17.69 -4.14 8.39
C ALA A 119 -16.63 -3.75 9.43
N ASP A 120 -16.18 -4.69 10.26
CA ASP A 120 -15.09 -4.46 11.21
C ASP A 120 -13.77 -4.14 10.48
N ILE A 121 -13.45 -4.89 9.41
CA ILE A 121 -12.26 -4.65 8.59
C ILE A 121 -12.31 -3.25 7.97
N ALA A 122 -13.41 -2.87 7.33
CA ALA A 122 -13.57 -1.56 6.70
C ALA A 122 -13.49 -0.41 7.72
N SER A 123 -14.13 -0.57 8.89
CA SER A 123 -14.08 0.41 9.97
C SER A 123 -12.67 0.59 10.53
N LYS A 124 -11.90 -0.50 10.71
CA LYS A 124 -10.50 -0.43 11.14
C LYS A 124 -9.61 0.27 10.11
N ALA A 125 -9.77 -0.07 8.83
CA ALA A 125 -9.03 0.60 7.75
C ALA A 125 -9.34 2.11 7.72
N LYS A 126 -10.62 2.50 7.83
CA LYS A 126 -11.03 3.91 7.88
C LYS A 126 -10.41 4.65 9.04
N LYS A 127 -10.49 4.09 10.25
CA LYS A 127 -9.94 4.70 11.47
C LYS A 127 -8.42 4.83 11.41
N ALA A 128 -7.74 3.85 10.81
CA ALA A 128 -6.30 3.87 10.57
C ALA A 128 -5.87 4.84 9.45
N GLY A 129 -6.78 5.64 8.88
CA GLY A 129 -6.48 6.69 7.90
C GLY A 129 -6.43 6.21 6.45
N MET A 130 -6.80 4.97 6.16
CA MET A 130 -6.76 4.40 4.81
C MET A 130 -7.93 4.93 3.98
N LYS A 131 -7.67 5.35 2.74
CA LYS A 131 -8.66 5.96 1.83
C LYS A 131 -9.02 5.08 0.64
N TYR A 132 -8.23 4.07 0.35
CA TYR A 132 -8.51 3.05 -0.65
C TYR A 132 -8.07 1.67 -0.11
N PHE A 133 -8.64 0.62 -0.68
CA PHE A 133 -8.43 -0.74 -0.25
C PHE A 133 -8.34 -1.65 -1.46
N VAL A 134 -7.21 -2.28 -1.70
CA VAL A 134 -7.00 -3.25 -2.77
C VAL A 134 -7.05 -4.65 -2.19
N TYR A 135 -7.97 -5.48 -2.67
CA TYR A 135 -8.12 -6.87 -2.24
C TYR A 135 -7.63 -7.83 -3.30
N THR A 136 -6.92 -8.88 -2.91
CA THR A 136 -6.48 -9.94 -3.83
C THR A 136 -7.67 -10.83 -4.22
N THR A 137 -8.41 -10.42 -5.24
CA THR A 137 -9.58 -11.18 -5.69
C THR A 137 -9.19 -12.56 -6.24
N VAL A 138 -8.06 -12.63 -6.94
CA VAL A 138 -7.43 -13.88 -7.38
C VAL A 138 -5.93 -13.68 -7.47
N HIS A 139 -5.18 -14.57 -6.83
CA HIS A 139 -3.72 -14.61 -6.95
C HIS A 139 -3.28 -15.69 -7.94
N CYS A 140 -1.98 -15.93 -8.05
CA CYS A 140 -1.40 -16.87 -9.01
C CYS A 140 -1.89 -18.33 -8.83
N ASP A 141 -2.33 -18.72 -7.63
CA ASP A 141 -2.91 -20.04 -7.37
C ASP A 141 -4.29 -20.26 -8.03
N GLY A 142 -4.92 -19.16 -8.50
CA GLY A 142 -6.17 -19.18 -9.23
C GLY A 142 -7.41 -19.34 -8.35
N PHE A 143 -7.29 -19.29 -7.01
CA PHE A 143 -8.46 -19.32 -6.14
C PHE A 143 -9.15 -17.95 -6.17
N ALA A 144 -10.43 -17.94 -6.52
CA ALA A 144 -11.23 -16.74 -6.67
C ALA A 144 -12.07 -16.45 -5.42
N ASP A 145 -11.85 -15.28 -4.81
CA ASP A 145 -12.48 -14.87 -3.56
C ASP A 145 -13.81 -14.12 -3.75
N TRP A 146 -14.49 -14.35 -4.89
CA TRP A 146 -15.81 -13.78 -5.17
C TRP A 146 -16.77 -14.80 -5.79
N ASP A 147 -18.05 -14.46 -5.83
CA ASP A 147 -19.07 -15.25 -6.54
C ASP A 147 -18.84 -15.17 -8.04
N THR A 148 -18.07 -16.12 -8.59
CA THR A 148 -17.71 -16.20 -10.00
C THR A 148 -18.26 -17.44 -10.70
N ASN A 149 -18.59 -17.26 -11.98
CA ASN A 149 -18.93 -18.36 -12.88
C ASN A 149 -17.75 -18.74 -13.82
N VAL A 150 -16.62 -18.04 -13.73
CA VAL A 150 -15.47 -18.25 -14.64
C VAL A 150 -14.66 -19.47 -14.23
N THR A 151 -14.58 -19.75 -12.94
CA THR A 151 -13.87 -20.91 -12.37
C THR A 151 -14.69 -21.56 -11.27
N THR A 152 -14.55 -22.88 -11.10
CA THR A 152 -15.12 -23.61 -9.96
C THR A 152 -14.20 -23.60 -8.74
N PHE A 153 -12.95 -23.18 -8.89
CA PHE A 153 -11.99 -23.01 -7.81
C PHE A 153 -12.18 -21.63 -7.17
N ASN A 154 -13.23 -21.51 -6.36
CA ASN A 154 -13.65 -20.23 -5.78
C ASN A 154 -14.27 -20.40 -4.38
N VAL A 155 -14.43 -19.28 -3.69
CA VAL A 155 -14.94 -19.21 -2.32
C VAL A 155 -16.36 -19.75 -2.16
N MET A 156 -17.23 -19.65 -3.19
CA MET A 156 -18.61 -20.18 -3.16
C MET A 156 -18.64 -21.70 -3.07
N ASN A 157 -17.59 -22.38 -3.54
CA ASN A 157 -17.42 -23.82 -3.49
C ASN A 157 -16.57 -24.29 -2.27
N SER A 158 -16.12 -23.37 -1.43
CA SER A 158 -15.50 -23.67 -0.14
C SER A 158 -16.57 -23.88 0.94
N PRO A 159 -16.24 -24.41 2.13
CA PRO A 159 -17.16 -24.50 3.26
C PRO A 159 -17.73 -23.14 3.71
N PHE A 160 -17.02 -22.05 3.45
CA PHE A 160 -17.49 -20.70 3.75
C PHE A 160 -18.70 -20.29 2.89
N GLY A 161 -18.68 -20.53 1.59
CA GLY A 161 -19.82 -20.39 0.68
C GLY A 161 -20.42 -18.98 0.62
N ARG A 162 -19.64 -17.93 0.90
CA ARG A 162 -20.05 -16.51 0.86
C ARG A 162 -19.11 -15.72 -0.02
N ASP A 163 -19.62 -14.66 -0.64
CA ASP A 163 -18.88 -13.75 -1.50
C ASP A 163 -18.05 -12.76 -0.66
N ILE A 164 -16.81 -13.15 -0.32
CA ILE A 164 -15.90 -12.36 0.51
C ILE A 164 -15.66 -10.98 -0.10
N TYR A 165 -15.34 -10.93 -1.39
CA TYR A 165 -15.05 -9.65 -2.05
C TYR A 165 -16.29 -8.76 -2.12
N GLY A 166 -17.46 -9.31 -2.48
CA GLY A 166 -18.71 -8.55 -2.50
C GLY A 166 -19.07 -7.94 -1.16
N GLU A 167 -18.97 -8.71 -0.07
CA GLU A 167 -19.19 -8.21 1.29
C GLU A 167 -18.22 -7.08 1.66
N LEU A 168 -16.95 -7.23 1.30
CA LEU A 168 -15.94 -6.21 1.56
C LEU A 168 -16.19 -4.94 0.75
N VAL A 169 -16.55 -5.05 -0.52
CA VAL A 169 -16.92 -3.91 -1.39
C VAL A 169 -18.03 -3.08 -0.76
N ASP A 170 -19.10 -3.74 -0.31
CA ASP A 170 -20.24 -3.06 0.33
C ASP A 170 -19.82 -2.35 1.61
N ALA A 171 -19.05 -3.00 2.46
CA ALA A 171 -18.55 -2.42 3.71
C ALA A 171 -17.62 -1.22 3.48
N LEU A 172 -16.69 -1.32 2.53
CA LEU A 172 -15.76 -0.24 2.18
C LEU A 172 -16.49 0.99 1.65
N ARG A 173 -17.54 0.79 0.85
CA ARG A 173 -18.37 1.88 0.34
C ARG A 173 -19.14 2.61 1.42
N VAL A 174 -19.64 1.89 2.43
CA VAL A 174 -20.27 2.49 3.62
C VAL A 174 -19.30 3.43 4.35
N GLU A 175 -18.04 3.05 4.44
CA GLU A 175 -16.99 3.87 5.07
C GLU A 175 -16.41 4.96 4.13
N GLY A 176 -16.84 5.01 2.87
CA GLY A 176 -16.32 5.95 1.87
C GLY A 176 -14.88 5.67 1.45
N ILE A 177 -14.45 4.40 1.53
CA ILE A 177 -13.14 3.93 1.08
C ILE A 177 -13.25 3.47 -0.38
N LYS A 178 -12.31 3.88 -1.23
CA LYS A 178 -12.23 3.45 -2.61
C LYS A 178 -11.88 1.97 -2.70
N VAL A 179 -12.52 1.27 -3.63
CA VAL A 179 -12.43 -0.19 -3.76
C VAL A 179 -11.49 -0.59 -4.88
N GLY A 180 -10.55 -1.48 -4.60
CA GLY A 180 -9.63 -2.05 -5.56
C GLY A 180 -9.76 -3.57 -5.70
N ALA A 181 -9.59 -4.06 -6.92
CA ALA A 181 -9.47 -5.48 -7.25
C ALA A 181 -8.05 -5.76 -7.75
N TYR A 182 -7.31 -6.59 -7.03
CA TYR A 182 -6.04 -7.15 -7.49
C TYR A 182 -6.29 -8.45 -8.24
N LEU A 183 -5.59 -8.65 -9.34
CA LEU A 183 -5.56 -9.90 -10.09
C LEU A 183 -4.13 -10.25 -10.50
N CYS A 184 -3.70 -11.46 -10.22
CA CYS A 184 -2.56 -12.05 -10.90
C CYS A 184 -3.00 -12.43 -12.33
N VAL A 185 -2.28 -11.93 -13.33
CA VAL A 185 -2.70 -12.10 -14.74
C VAL A 185 -2.41 -13.49 -15.30
N THR A 186 -1.49 -14.22 -14.68
CA THR A 186 -1.24 -15.64 -14.97
C THR A 186 -1.60 -16.47 -13.75
N GLN A 187 -2.51 -17.40 -13.92
CA GLN A 187 -3.05 -18.23 -12.84
C GLN A 187 -2.87 -19.69 -13.20
N TRP A 188 -2.38 -20.49 -12.29
CA TRP A 188 -2.14 -21.91 -12.48
C TRP A 188 -3.01 -22.80 -11.57
N GLY A 189 -4.25 -22.38 -11.37
CA GLY A 189 -5.23 -23.15 -10.61
C GLY A 189 -5.60 -24.51 -11.22
N PRO A 190 -6.21 -25.39 -10.45
CA PRO A 190 -6.50 -26.76 -10.85
C PRO A 190 -7.45 -26.87 -12.04
N ASP A 191 -8.28 -25.84 -12.30
CA ASP A 191 -9.28 -25.81 -13.37
C ASP A 191 -8.73 -25.29 -14.69
N ASP A 192 -7.46 -24.84 -14.71
CA ASP A 192 -6.91 -24.26 -15.93
C ASP A 192 -6.35 -25.32 -16.87
N LYS A 193 -7.17 -25.72 -17.84
CA LYS A 193 -6.77 -26.66 -18.91
C LYS A 193 -5.67 -26.10 -19.81
N ASN A 194 -5.52 -24.79 -19.83
CA ASN A 194 -4.65 -24.08 -20.76
C ASN A 194 -3.31 -23.76 -20.13
N PHE A 195 -3.29 -23.52 -18.82
CA PHE A 195 -2.07 -23.33 -18.05
C PHE A 195 -1.70 -24.63 -17.35
N VAL A 196 -1.12 -25.57 -18.10
CA VAL A 196 -0.67 -26.84 -17.53
C VAL A 196 0.59 -26.58 -16.73
N TYR A 197 0.57 -27.00 -15.45
CA TYR A 197 1.80 -27.08 -14.67
C TYR A 197 2.86 -27.84 -15.46
N PRO A 198 4.02 -27.22 -15.73
CA PRO A 198 5.10 -27.96 -16.32
C PRO A 198 5.57 -29.06 -15.37
N ASP A 199 5.70 -30.25 -15.90
CA ASP A 199 6.43 -31.33 -15.28
C ASP A 199 7.83 -31.36 -15.90
N PRO A 200 8.89 -31.07 -15.16
CA PRO A 200 9.02 -30.79 -13.73
C PRO A 200 9.25 -29.30 -13.38
N LEU A 201 9.20 -28.34 -14.28
CA LEU A 201 9.75 -27.02 -14.04
C LEU A 201 8.78 -25.92 -14.45
N THR A 202 8.50 -25.02 -13.52
CA THR A 202 7.92 -23.71 -13.82
C THR A 202 9.05 -22.76 -14.17
N THR A 203 9.01 -22.16 -15.36
CA THR A 203 9.92 -21.08 -15.73
C THR A 203 9.30 -19.76 -15.29
N LEU A 204 10.01 -19.01 -14.49
CA LEU A 204 9.63 -17.65 -14.13
C LEU A 204 10.15 -16.68 -15.20
N ASN A 205 9.34 -15.70 -15.58
CA ASN A 205 9.82 -14.59 -16.36
C ASN A 205 10.67 -13.63 -15.49
N SER A 206 11.24 -12.61 -16.12
CA SER A 206 12.09 -11.61 -15.43
C SER A 206 11.35 -10.81 -14.34
N ASN A 207 10.02 -10.89 -14.32
CA ASN A 207 9.16 -10.15 -13.39
C ASN A 207 8.54 -11.05 -12.31
N GLY A 208 9.01 -12.29 -12.18
CA GLY A 208 8.50 -13.27 -11.22
C GLY A 208 7.20 -13.95 -11.62
N GLY A 209 6.59 -13.59 -12.78
CA GLY A 209 5.41 -14.27 -13.31
C GLY A 209 5.77 -15.63 -13.91
N GLU A 210 4.94 -16.65 -13.68
CA GLU A 210 5.11 -17.93 -14.32
C GLU A 210 4.70 -17.89 -15.79
N ILE A 211 5.47 -18.59 -16.62
CA ILE A 211 5.16 -18.78 -18.04
C ILE A 211 4.87 -20.26 -18.31
N PRO A 212 3.96 -20.58 -19.24
CA PRO A 212 3.66 -21.97 -19.57
C PRO A 212 4.87 -22.66 -20.20
N THR A 213 4.89 -23.98 -20.15
CA THR A 213 5.95 -24.79 -20.79
C THR A 213 5.85 -24.88 -22.29
N TYR A 214 4.77 -24.37 -22.85
CA TYR A 214 4.59 -24.33 -24.32
C TYR A 214 4.85 -22.92 -24.86
N ASP A 215 5.29 -22.85 -26.10
CA ASP A 215 5.37 -21.58 -26.82
C ASP A 215 3.95 -21.15 -27.27
N PRO A 216 3.46 -19.96 -26.85
CA PRO A 216 2.18 -19.45 -27.32
C PRO A 216 2.07 -19.31 -28.83
N ALA A 217 3.19 -19.12 -29.54
CA ALA A 217 3.19 -19.09 -31.00
C ALA A 217 2.94 -20.46 -31.63
N GLU A 218 3.31 -21.56 -30.94
CA GLU A 218 3.04 -22.92 -31.40
C GLU A 218 1.65 -23.43 -30.98
N PHE A 219 1.14 -22.91 -29.84
CA PHE A 219 -0.15 -23.32 -29.27
C PHE A 219 -1.04 -22.12 -28.95
N PRO A 220 -1.39 -21.28 -29.96
CA PRO A 220 -2.10 -20.02 -29.74
C PRO A 220 -3.49 -20.23 -29.09
N GLU A 221 -4.22 -21.31 -29.44
CA GLU A 221 -5.54 -21.55 -28.85
C GLU A 221 -5.47 -21.80 -27.34
N ARG A 222 -4.38 -22.37 -26.84
CA ARG A 222 -4.18 -22.58 -25.40
C ARG A 222 -3.92 -21.26 -24.68
N TRP A 223 -3.06 -20.41 -25.28
CA TRP A 223 -2.78 -19.10 -24.73
C TRP A 223 -4.01 -18.17 -24.79
N ASP A 224 -4.75 -18.21 -25.88
CA ASP A 224 -6.02 -17.50 -25.99
C ASP A 224 -6.99 -17.92 -24.88
N GLY A 225 -7.04 -19.19 -24.51
CA GLY A 225 -7.84 -19.66 -23.37
C GLY A 225 -7.40 -19.10 -22.01
N VAL A 226 -6.09 -18.86 -21.78
CA VAL A 226 -5.57 -18.18 -20.58
C VAL A 226 -6.04 -16.72 -20.57
N VAL A 227 -5.88 -16.03 -21.71
CA VAL A 227 -6.30 -14.64 -21.89
C VAL A 227 -7.81 -14.49 -21.72
N ASP A 228 -8.61 -15.35 -22.34
CA ASP A 228 -10.07 -15.32 -22.24
C ASP A 228 -10.55 -15.53 -20.80
N LYS A 229 -9.93 -16.44 -20.04
CA LYS A 229 -10.24 -16.65 -18.62
C LYS A 229 -10.02 -15.37 -17.83
N LEU A 230 -8.85 -14.73 -17.98
CA LEU A 230 -8.52 -13.47 -17.30
C LEU A 230 -9.50 -12.37 -17.68
N HIS A 231 -9.77 -12.17 -18.99
CA HIS A 231 -10.66 -11.12 -19.45
C HIS A 231 -12.10 -11.32 -18.96
N ASN A 232 -12.57 -12.58 -18.88
CA ASN A 232 -13.88 -12.90 -18.31
C ASN A 232 -13.94 -12.58 -16.82
N MET A 233 -12.88 -12.90 -16.03
CA MET A 233 -12.78 -12.53 -14.62
C MET A 233 -12.83 -11.02 -14.42
N VAL A 234 -12.02 -10.27 -15.19
CA VAL A 234 -12.00 -8.79 -15.12
C VAL A 234 -13.37 -8.20 -15.50
N THR A 235 -14.00 -8.71 -16.56
CA THR A 235 -15.32 -8.24 -17.00
C THR A 235 -16.39 -8.53 -15.94
N GLU A 236 -16.34 -9.70 -15.30
CA GLU A 236 -17.26 -10.06 -14.24
C GLU A 236 -17.09 -9.16 -13.01
N LEU A 237 -15.84 -8.96 -12.54
CA LEU A 237 -15.51 -8.05 -11.42
C LEU A 237 -15.96 -6.62 -11.73
N ALA A 238 -15.65 -6.11 -12.92
CA ALA A 238 -16.05 -4.77 -13.35
C ALA A 238 -17.58 -4.61 -13.34
N THR A 239 -18.30 -5.61 -13.86
CA THR A 239 -19.76 -5.55 -13.99
C THR A 239 -20.48 -5.72 -12.65
N LYS A 240 -20.02 -6.66 -11.80
CA LYS A 240 -20.68 -6.96 -10.51
C LYS A 240 -20.39 -5.91 -9.45
N TYR A 241 -19.13 -5.44 -9.37
CA TYR A 241 -18.66 -4.67 -8.22
C TYR A 241 -18.19 -3.25 -8.57
N SER A 242 -17.99 -2.93 -9.87
CA SER A 242 -17.51 -1.60 -10.31
C SER A 242 -16.36 -1.06 -9.46
N PRO A 243 -15.21 -1.75 -9.33
CA PRO A 243 -14.08 -1.26 -8.54
C PRO A 243 -13.56 0.08 -9.04
N ASP A 244 -13.02 0.89 -8.12
CA ASP A 244 -12.35 2.14 -8.44
C ASP A 244 -10.93 1.92 -8.96
N ILE A 245 -10.33 0.76 -8.62
CA ILE A 245 -8.93 0.42 -8.93
C ILE A 245 -8.87 -1.03 -9.43
N PHE A 246 -8.18 -1.25 -10.55
CA PHE A 246 -7.73 -2.58 -10.98
C PHE A 246 -6.22 -2.64 -10.90
N TRP A 247 -5.73 -3.58 -10.10
CA TRP A 247 -4.32 -3.78 -9.82
C TRP A 247 -3.87 -5.12 -10.40
N PHE A 248 -3.15 -5.11 -11.53
CA PHE A 248 -2.70 -6.30 -12.24
C PHE A 248 -1.24 -6.60 -11.95
N ASP A 249 -0.98 -7.81 -11.49
CA ASP A 249 0.35 -8.33 -11.18
C ASP A 249 0.79 -9.43 -12.16
N CYS A 250 2.08 -9.76 -12.13
CA CYS A 250 2.68 -10.84 -12.90
C CYS A 250 2.59 -10.67 -14.42
N HIS A 251 2.49 -9.43 -14.91
CA HIS A 251 2.43 -9.15 -16.34
C HIS A 251 3.74 -9.54 -17.06
N SER A 252 3.60 -10.14 -18.23
CA SER A 252 4.70 -10.59 -19.09
C SER A 252 4.66 -9.91 -20.45
N ALA A 253 5.85 -9.69 -21.02
CA ALA A 253 5.99 -9.24 -22.39
C ALA A 253 5.63 -10.35 -23.41
N PRO A 254 5.33 -10.01 -24.68
CA PRO A 254 5.14 -11.02 -25.72
C PRO A 254 6.28 -12.07 -25.75
N PRO A 255 5.99 -13.35 -26.03
CA PRO A 255 4.70 -13.87 -26.50
C PRO A 255 3.67 -14.17 -25.40
N TYR A 256 3.99 -13.94 -24.14
CA TYR A 256 3.15 -14.24 -22.96
C TYR A 256 2.30 -13.04 -22.51
N ASP A 257 2.05 -12.10 -23.41
CA ASP A 257 1.20 -10.94 -23.18
C ASP A 257 -0.27 -11.35 -23.01
N THR A 258 -0.88 -10.90 -21.93
CA THR A 258 -2.29 -11.18 -21.59
C THR A 258 -3.26 -10.17 -22.21
N ARG A 259 -2.80 -9.28 -23.05
CA ARG A 259 -3.60 -8.32 -23.84
C ARG A 259 -4.54 -7.48 -22.98
N LEU A 260 -4.08 -7.04 -21.82
CA LEU A 260 -4.90 -6.27 -20.87
C LEU A 260 -5.49 -4.99 -21.47
N GLU A 261 -4.84 -4.40 -22.48
CA GLU A 261 -5.35 -3.25 -23.22
C GLU A 261 -6.72 -3.51 -23.87
N GLN A 262 -7.07 -4.76 -24.15
CA GLN A 262 -8.33 -5.12 -24.73
C GLN A 262 -9.49 -5.16 -23.72
N VAL A 263 -9.18 -5.42 -22.45
CA VAL A 263 -10.20 -5.50 -21.39
C VAL A 263 -10.41 -4.16 -20.65
N VAL A 264 -9.44 -3.26 -20.69
CA VAL A 264 -9.56 -1.94 -20.07
C VAL A 264 -10.81 -1.15 -20.49
N PRO A 265 -11.26 -1.15 -21.75
CA PRO A 265 -12.53 -0.51 -22.13
C PRO A 265 -13.76 -1.05 -21.38
N HIS A 266 -13.79 -2.35 -21.04
CA HIS A 266 -14.88 -2.95 -20.25
C HIS A 266 -14.87 -2.45 -18.81
N ILE A 267 -13.69 -2.32 -18.19
CA ILE A 267 -13.54 -1.71 -16.88
C ILE A 267 -14.17 -0.32 -16.86
N ARG A 268 -13.85 0.50 -17.85
CA ARG A 268 -14.31 1.90 -17.94
C ARG A 268 -15.77 2.06 -18.33
N THR A 269 -16.34 1.07 -18.96
CA THR A 269 -17.80 1.05 -19.21
C THR A 269 -18.56 0.89 -17.90
N SER A 270 -18.01 0.15 -16.93
CA SER A 270 -18.63 -0.08 -15.62
C SER A 270 -18.34 1.07 -14.64
N ASN A 271 -17.14 1.65 -14.70
CA ASN A 271 -16.72 2.81 -13.92
C ASN A 271 -15.75 3.65 -14.76
N GLU A 272 -16.19 4.81 -15.23
CA GLU A 272 -15.40 5.69 -16.11
C GLU A 272 -14.15 6.25 -15.41
N ASP A 273 -14.20 6.40 -14.10
CA ASP A 273 -13.09 6.89 -13.26
C ASP A 273 -12.18 5.77 -12.73
N ALA A 274 -12.44 4.50 -13.09
CA ALA A 274 -11.61 3.39 -12.65
C ALA A 274 -10.16 3.55 -13.10
N LEU A 275 -9.23 3.40 -12.18
CA LEU A 275 -7.80 3.45 -12.42
C LEU A 275 -7.24 2.04 -12.64
N VAL A 276 -6.24 1.93 -13.49
CA VAL A 276 -5.61 0.65 -13.85
C VAL A 276 -4.12 0.72 -13.60
N LEU A 277 -3.61 -0.16 -12.75
CA LEU A 277 -2.19 -0.46 -12.61
C LEU A 277 -1.89 -1.80 -13.29
N ILE A 278 -0.88 -1.80 -14.12
CA ILE A 278 -0.25 -3.01 -14.65
C ILE A 278 1.20 -2.98 -14.19
N ARG A 279 1.54 -3.79 -13.18
CA ARG A 279 2.89 -3.86 -12.65
C ARG A 279 3.88 -4.22 -13.76
N ASN A 280 4.91 -3.39 -13.95
CA ASN A 280 5.85 -3.50 -15.06
C ASN A 280 5.23 -3.34 -16.46
N GLY A 281 3.99 -2.84 -16.57
CA GLY A 281 3.29 -2.61 -17.83
C GLY A 281 3.55 -1.23 -18.42
N ILE A 282 3.20 -1.09 -19.71
CA ILE A 282 3.33 0.17 -20.47
C ILE A 282 2.07 1.03 -20.46
N PHE A 283 0.93 0.45 -20.01
CA PHE A 283 -0.38 1.10 -19.95
C PHE A 283 -0.85 1.18 -18.50
N THR A 284 -0.26 2.09 -17.74
CA THR A 284 -0.60 2.23 -16.33
C THR A 284 -0.92 3.67 -15.97
N ASP A 285 -1.88 3.86 -15.07
CA ASP A 285 -2.25 5.19 -14.57
C ASP A 285 -1.29 5.69 -13.48
N TRP A 286 -0.59 4.78 -12.81
CA TRP A 286 0.49 5.08 -11.87
C TRP A 286 1.55 3.99 -11.91
N THR A 287 2.64 4.17 -11.19
CA THR A 287 3.76 3.23 -11.12
C THR A 287 3.89 2.67 -9.72
N GLU A 288 3.91 1.35 -9.59
CA GLU A 288 4.35 0.70 -8.36
C GLU A 288 5.88 0.65 -8.35
N LEU A 289 6.48 1.06 -7.26
CA LEU A 289 7.93 1.01 -7.11
C LEU A 289 8.29 -0.28 -6.39
N PRO A 290 9.09 -1.12 -7.05
CA PRO A 290 9.57 -2.35 -6.46
C PRO A 290 10.54 -2.03 -5.32
N ASP A 291 10.63 -2.97 -4.41
CA ASP A 291 11.51 -2.95 -3.26
C ASP A 291 11.03 -2.05 -2.10
N GLN A 292 10.60 -2.72 -1.07
CA GLN A 292 9.84 -2.18 0.04
C GLN A 292 10.68 -1.98 1.28
N THR A 293 12.00 -1.96 1.12
CA THR A 293 12.88 -1.67 2.25
C THR A 293 12.86 -0.16 2.51
N GLU A 294 13.01 0.20 3.78
CA GLU A 294 13.16 1.60 4.19
C GLU A 294 14.33 2.27 3.45
N GLU A 295 15.38 1.52 3.16
CA GLU A 295 16.55 1.99 2.45
C GLU A 295 16.25 2.29 0.99
N SER A 296 15.49 1.44 0.30
CA SER A 296 15.11 1.67 -1.09
C SER A 296 14.24 2.93 -1.23
N VAL A 297 13.27 3.13 -0.34
CA VAL A 297 12.45 4.34 -0.34
C VAL A 297 13.27 5.60 0.00
N ARG A 298 14.24 5.51 0.91
CA ARG A 298 15.17 6.62 1.20
C ARG A 298 16.00 7.01 -0.02
N ASN A 299 16.48 6.02 -0.75
CA ASN A 299 17.35 6.19 -1.92
C ASN A 299 16.57 6.53 -3.19
N MET A 300 15.24 6.54 -3.14
CA MET A 300 14.42 6.97 -4.27
C MET A 300 14.82 8.38 -4.70
N MET A 301 15.18 8.51 -5.98
CA MET A 301 15.51 9.79 -6.58
C MET A 301 14.36 10.77 -6.42
N PRO A 302 14.66 12.06 -6.28
CA PRO A 302 13.62 13.09 -6.27
C PRO A 302 12.76 13.00 -7.54
N PHE A 303 11.50 13.33 -7.41
CA PHE A 303 10.42 13.16 -8.38
C PHE A 303 10.54 13.86 -9.74
N GLU A 304 11.66 14.55 -10.06
CA GLU A 304 11.82 15.23 -11.35
C GLU A 304 11.66 14.32 -12.58
N SER A 305 11.73 13.00 -12.39
CA SER A 305 11.66 12.05 -13.50
C SER A 305 10.42 11.16 -13.51
N ALA A 306 9.56 11.20 -12.51
CA ALA A 306 8.35 10.37 -12.51
C ALA A 306 7.27 11.01 -13.37
N ALA A 307 7.04 10.44 -14.52
CA ALA A 307 5.97 10.87 -15.43
C ALA A 307 4.56 10.50 -14.96
N ALA A 308 4.41 9.84 -13.81
CA ALA A 308 3.14 9.36 -13.27
C ALA A 308 3.16 9.32 -11.74
N PRO A 309 1.99 9.33 -11.06
CA PRO A 309 1.89 9.02 -9.64
C PRO A 309 2.58 7.70 -9.32
N PHE A 310 3.04 7.53 -8.08
CA PHE A 310 3.65 6.28 -7.66
C PHE A 310 3.03 5.74 -6.36
N GLU A 311 3.18 4.46 -6.18
CA GLU A 311 2.75 3.72 -5.01
C GLU A 311 3.89 2.83 -4.50
N VAL A 312 3.97 2.68 -3.20
CA VAL A 312 4.90 1.76 -2.54
C VAL A 312 4.09 0.80 -1.70
N CYS A 313 4.23 -0.49 -1.98
CA CYS A 313 3.60 -1.54 -1.19
C CYS A 313 4.47 -1.89 0.02
N GLY A 314 3.86 -2.23 1.14
CA GLY A 314 4.55 -2.73 2.34
C GLY A 314 3.67 -3.71 3.10
N THR A 315 4.25 -4.48 4.01
CA THR A 315 3.51 -5.43 4.84
C THR A 315 3.42 -4.97 6.27
N LEU A 316 2.28 -5.23 6.92
CA LEU A 316 2.14 -5.05 8.36
C LEU A 316 2.98 -6.09 9.11
N GLN A 317 3.09 -7.31 8.58
CA GLN A 317 3.88 -8.39 9.16
C GLN A 317 5.38 -8.11 9.05
N ALA A 318 6.12 -8.40 10.14
CA ALA A 318 7.57 -8.20 10.20
C ALA A 318 8.35 -9.19 9.31
N SER A 319 7.79 -10.37 9.05
CA SER A 319 8.35 -11.38 8.14
C SER A 319 8.35 -10.94 6.68
N GLN A 320 7.62 -9.89 6.34
CA GLN A 320 7.42 -9.39 4.97
C GLN A 320 6.62 -10.34 4.05
N GLN A 321 6.04 -11.41 4.61
CA GLN A 321 5.14 -12.29 3.88
C GLN A 321 3.81 -11.56 3.58
N TRP A 322 3.25 -11.79 2.39
CA TRP A 322 2.02 -11.12 1.98
C TRP A 322 0.78 -11.76 2.58
N ALA A 323 0.68 -13.08 2.57
CA ALA A 323 -0.40 -13.79 3.27
C ALA A 323 -0.09 -13.93 4.76
N TYR A 324 -1.05 -14.45 5.53
CA TYR A 324 -0.93 -14.61 6.98
C TYR A 324 0.26 -15.52 7.36
N ASP A 325 1.13 -15.01 8.22
CA ASP A 325 2.21 -15.76 8.85
C ASP A 325 1.96 -15.84 10.37
N PRO A 326 1.64 -17.03 10.91
CA PRO A 326 1.35 -17.19 12.34
C PRO A 326 2.58 -16.97 13.23
N LEU A 327 3.79 -17.01 12.66
CA LEU A 327 5.05 -16.82 13.37
C LEU A 327 5.55 -15.38 13.34
N SER A 328 4.90 -14.51 12.56
CA SER A 328 5.31 -13.12 12.41
C SER A 328 4.70 -12.21 13.47
N ASP A 329 5.54 -11.38 14.06
CA ASP A 329 5.06 -10.18 14.76
C ASP A 329 4.55 -9.12 13.76
N ALA A 330 3.77 -8.17 14.26
CA ALA A 330 3.44 -6.96 13.51
C ALA A 330 4.56 -5.92 13.64
N LYS A 331 4.86 -5.21 12.55
CA LYS A 331 5.72 -4.02 12.61
C LYS A 331 5.05 -2.98 13.51
N PRO A 332 5.78 -2.27 14.36
CA PRO A 332 5.20 -1.26 15.23
C PRO A 332 4.59 -0.10 14.42
N ALA A 333 3.53 0.54 14.94
CA ALA A 333 2.86 1.65 14.28
C ALA A 333 3.81 2.80 13.93
N SER A 334 4.80 3.08 14.77
CA SER A 334 5.84 4.10 14.51
C SER A 334 6.65 3.83 13.25
N LYS A 335 6.96 2.56 12.94
CA LYS A 335 7.65 2.18 11.70
C LYS A 335 6.77 2.39 10.48
N ILE A 336 5.51 1.99 10.57
CA ILE A 336 4.51 2.20 9.51
C ILE A 336 4.34 3.69 9.24
N LEU A 337 4.20 4.51 10.29
CA LEU A 337 4.04 5.96 10.17
C LEU A 337 5.29 6.63 9.60
N ALA A 338 6.49 6.22 10.00
CA ALA A 338 7.72 6.75 9.43
C ALA A 338 7.83 6.50 7.92
N ASN A 339 7.47 5.29 7.46
CA ASN A 339 7.41 4.97 6.04
C ASN A 339 6.34 5.79 5.33
N LEU A 340 5.14 5.88 5.89
CA LEU A 340 4.04 6.67 5.35
C LEU A 340 4.43 8.14 5.16
N MET A 341 4.97 8.78 6.19
CA MET A 341 5.43 10.17 6.14
C MET A 341 6.46 10.39 5.04
N MET A 342 7.44 9.49 4.95
CA MET A 342 8.50 9.56 3.94
C MET A 342 7.93 9.44 2.52
N ILE A 343 7.04 8.48 2.27
CA ILE A 343 6.44 8.22 0.96
C ILE A 343 5.57 9.42 0.55
N VAL A 344 4.71 9.90 1.45
CA VAL A 344 3.80 11.02 1.16
C VAL A 344 4.57 12.32 0.94
N ALA A 345 5.61 12.60 1.72
CA ALA A 345 6.47 13.76 1.51
C ALA A 345 7.20 13.73 0.15
N LYS A 346 7.36 12.56 -0.44
CA LYS A 346 7.88 12.36 -1.80
C LYS A 346 6.78 12.35 -2.87
N GLY A 347 5.51 12.53 -2.51
CA GLY A 347 4.37 12.59 -3.43
C GLY A 347 3.80 11.24 -3.84
N GLY A 348 4.12 10.18 -3.11
CA GLY A 348 3.61 8.83 -3.36
C GLY A 348 2.49 8.40 -2.41
N ASN A 349 1.90 7.26 -2.71
CA ASN A 349 0.95 6.56 -1.84
C ASN A 349 1.63 5.36 -1.18
N TYR A 350 1.26 5.07 0.06
CA TYR A 350 1.67 3.87 0.77
C TYR A 350 0.51 2.88 0.81
N LEU A 351 0.70 1.69 0.24
CA LEU A 351 -0.26 0.59 0.24
C LEU A 351 0.20 -0.48 1.24
N LEU A 352 -0.42 -0.49 2.44
CA LEU A 352 -0.04 -1.38 3.54
C LEU A 352 -0.84 -2.67 3.50
N ASN A 353 -0.16 -3.79 3.35
CA ASN A 353 -0.79 -5.10 3.33
C ASN A 353 -1.20 -5.58 4.72
N LEU A 354 -2.47 -5.95 4.83
CA LEU A 354 -3.13 -6.51 6.00
C LEU A 354 -3.47 -7.97 5.70
N SER A 355 -3.06 -8.89 6.57
CA SER A 355 -3.22 -10.32 6.34
C SER A 355 -4.10 -10.92 7.43
N PRO A 356 -5.37 -11.27 7.13
CA PRO A 356 -6.24 -11.93 8.10
C PRO A 356 -5.78 -13.36 8.36
N SER A 357 -6.10 -13.87 9.53
CA SER A 357 -5.90 -15.26 9.94
C SER A 357 -6.76 -16.22 9.10
N PRO A 358 -6.52 -17.54 9.17
CA PRO A 358 -7.38 -18.54 8.49
C PRO A 358 -8.85 -18.47 8.86
N THR A 359 -9.17 -17.91 10.02
CA THR A 359 -10.53 -17.73 10.52
C THR A 359 -11.15 -16.39 10.13
N GLY A 360 -10.39 -15.50 9.48
CA GLY A 360 -10.89 -14.28 8.84
C GLY A 360 -10.68 -12.98 9.61
N GLU A 361 -10.22 -13.05 10.87
CA GLU A 361 -9.91 -11.87 11.67
C GLU A 361 -8.43 -11.51 11.66
N PHE A 362 -8.11 -10.26 11.96
CA PHE A 362 -6.74 -9.85 12.20
C PHE A 362 -6.19 -10.39 13.52
N SER A 363 -4.91 -10.77 13.52
CA SER A 363 -4.21 -11.20 14.74
C SER A 363 -4.22 -10.10 15.82
N THR A 364 -4.03 -10.50 17.08
CA THR A 364 -3.97 -9.54 18.20
C THR A 364 -2.88 -8.47 17.99
N PRO A 365 -1.64 -8.79 17.54
CA PRO A 365 -0.64 -7.76 17.23
C PRO A 365 -1.09 -6.82 16.10
N ALA A 366 -1.69 -7.34 15.02
CA ALA A 366 -2.17 -6.52 13.92
C ALA A 366 -3.28 -5.56 14.38
N ASN A 367 -4.24 -6.04 15.17
CA ASN A 367 -5.29 -5.20 15.75
C ASN A 367 -4.72 -4.10 16.66
N ALA A 368 -3.69 -4.38 17.44
CA ALA A 368 -3.03 -3.38 18.29
C ALA A 368 -2.41 -2.26 17.44
N VAL A 369 -1.69 -2.61 16.38
CA VAL A 369 -1.08 -1.63 15.47
C VAL A 369 -2.15 -0.80 14.74
N LEU A 370 -3.23 -1.41 14.26
CA LEU A 370 -4.34 -0.67 13.64
C LEU A 370 -5.01 0.30 14.62
N SER A 371 -5.13 -0.08 15.90
CA SER A 371 -5.60 0.83 16.95
C SER A 371 -4.65 1.99 17.19
N ASP A 372 -3.34 1.74 17.26
CA ASP A 372 -2.34 2.78 17.45
C ASP A 372 -2.31 3.75 16.25
N LEU A 373 -2.45 3.25 15.03
CA LEU A 373 -2.60 4.08 13.83
C LEU A 373 -3.86 4.93 13.92
N ALA A 374 -5.00 4.36 14.34
CA ALA A 374 -6.24 5.10 14.49
C ALA A 374 -6.11 6.24 15.50
N ASP A 375 -5.52 5.99 16.66
CA ASP A 375 -5.28 7.01 17.67
C ASP A 375 -4.37 8.13 17.15
N TRP A 376 -3.33 7.77 16.38
CA TRP A 376 -2.45 8.74 15.75
C TRP A 376 -3.17 9.61 14.71
N PHE A 377 -4.00 8.99 13.85
CA PHE A 377 -4.74 9.72 12.81
C PHE A 377 -5.80 10.67 13.37
N VAL A 378 -6.38 10.39 14.52
CA VAL A 378 -7.29 11.31 15.22
C VAL A 378 -6.60 12.64 15.53
N VAL A 379 -5.33 12.60 15.90
CA VAL A 379 -4.57 13.79 16.32
C VAL A 379 -3.83 14.43 15.13
N ASN A 380 -3.19 13.62 14.29
CA ASN A 380 -2.19 14.09 13.32
C ASN A 380 -2.63 13.92 11.85
N GLY A 381 -3.79 13.35 11.60
CA GLY A 381 -4.23 12.98 10.25
C GLY A 381 -4.34 14.16 9.29
N GLU A 382 -4.54 15.38 9.80
CA GLU A 382 -4.57 16.61 9.00
C GLU A 382 -3.28 16.78 8.19
N ALA A 383 -2.11 16.45 8.76
CA ALA A 383 -0.82 16.56 8.09
C ALA A 383 -0.70 15.65 6.86
N LEU A 384 -1.51 14.60 6.78
CA LEU A 384 -1.61 13.66 5.66
C LEU A 384 -2.91 13.81 4.86
N GLY A 385 -3.59 14.97 5.00
CA GLY A 385 -4.83 15.26 4.28
C GLY A 385 -6.03 14.40 4.72
N HIS A 386 -5.99 13.87 5.95
CA HIS A 386 -7.13 13.16 6.53
C HIS A 386 -8.09 14.19 7.12
N ASN A 387 -9.39 14.11 6.77
CA ASN A 387 -10.50 14.97 7.20
C ASN A 387 -10.59 16.38 6.56
N ASP A 388 -9.47 17.07 6.27
CA ASP A 388 -9.47 18.50 5.91
C ASP A 388 -9.07 18.83 4.47
N GLY A 389 -9.13 17.83 3.58
CA GLY A 389 -8.76 17.99 2.17
C GLY A 389 -7.30 17.62 1.90
N PRO A 390 -6.88 17.68 0.62
CA PRO A 390 -5.59 17.16 0.21
C PRO A 390 -4.42 17.97 0.76
N THR A 391 -3.36 17.28 1.18
CA THR A 391 -2.04 17.85 1.41
C THR A 391 -1.12 17.50 0.24
N PHE A 392 -0.16 18.37 -0.03
CA PHE A 392 0.80 18.21 -1.11
C PHE A 392 2.22 18.23 -0.55
N PRO A 393 3.18 17.57 -1.21
CA PRO A 393 4.59 17.75 -0.87
C PRO A 393 4.96 19.23 -0.93
N LEU A 394 5.57 19.75 0.11
CA LEU A 394 5.99 21.16 0.15
C LEU A 394 7.26 21.37 -0.69
N PHE A 395 8.18 20.42 -0.58
CA PHE A 395 9.47 20.42 -1.27
C PHE A 395 9.64 19.12 -2.04
N PRO A 396 9.41 19.12 -3.38
CA PRO A 396 9.47 17.89 -4.16
C PRO A 396 10.87 17.26 -4.20
N TYR A 397 11.93 17.98 -3.79
CA TYR A 397 13.30 17.62 -4.08
C TYR A 397 14.15 17.27 -2.87
N GLN A 398 13.65 17.43 -1.66
CA GLN A 398 14.51 17.18 -0.50
C GLN A 398 13.74 16.49 0.61
N SER A 399 14.21 15.28 0.95
CA SER A 399 14.17 14.85 2.33
C SER A 399 15.05 15.83 3.10
N VAL A 400 14.42 16.83 3.66
CA VAL A 400 15.14 17.82 4.41
C VAL A 400 15.64 17.15 5.66
N ASN A 401 16.94 17.15 5.84
CA ASN A 401 17.53 16.88 7.12
C ASN A 401 17.19 18.06 8.03
N ALA A 402 16.07 17.98 8.75
CA ALA A 402 15.96 18.77 9.96
C ALA A 402 17.01 18.18 10.90
N VAL A 403 18.14 18.82 10.97
CA VAL A 403 19.19 18.42 11.87
C VAL A 403 18.78 18.95 13.24
N GLY A 404 18.04 18.13 14.01
CA GLY A 404 18.24 18.18 15.45
C GLY A 404 19.70 17.85 15.70
N GLU A 405 20.29 18.26 16.79
CA GLU A 405 21.66 17.90 17.16
C GLU A 405 21.93 16.38 17.10
N THR A 406 20.88 15.58 16.96
CA THR A 406 20.86 14.11 16.88
C THR A 406 20.72 13.53 15.46
N GLY A 407 20.60 14.35 14.39
CA GLY A 407 20.48 13.84 13.00
C GLY A 407 19.10 13.31 12.62
N SER A 408 18.02 13.68 13.32
CA SER A 408 16.65 13.30 13.02
C SER A 408 16.21 13.85 11.66
N VAL A 409 15.50 13.03 10.86
CA VAL A 409 14.94 13.42 9.55
C VAL A 409 13.54 13.97 9.76
N ALA A 410 13.21 15.09 9.11
CA ALA A 410 11.85 15.63 9.05
C ALA A 410 11.28 15.52 7.66
N TYR A 411 9.97 15.29 7.57
CA TYR A 411 9.21 15.22 6.34
C TYR A 411 8.19 16.36 6.28
N PHE A 412 7.88 16.83 5.08
CA PHE A 412 7.05 18.02 4.90
C PHE A 412 5.88 17.77 3.97
N THR A 413 4.73 18.24 4.38
CA THR A 413 3.55 18.38 3.52
C THR A 413 2.98 19.79 3.64
N SER A 414 2.12 20.17 2.73
CA SER A 414 1.49 21.50 2.72
C SER A 414 0.04 21.46 2.29
N LYS A 415 -0.71 22.45 2.72
CA LYS A 415 -2.11 22.68 2.35
C LYS A 415 -2.34 24.16 2.08
N ASN A 416 -2.99 24.47 0.97
CA ASN A 416 -3.45 25.82 0.71
C ASN A 416 -4.66 26.16 1.58
N LEU A 417 -4.70 27.38 2.11
CA LEU A 417 -5.82 27.87 2.90
C LEU A 417 -6.82 28.63 2.03
N ASP A 418 -8.12 28.52 2.35
CA ASP A 418 -9.17 29.35 1.80
C ASP A 418 -8.91 30.82 2.17
N GLY A 419 -8.83 31.69 1.16
CA GLY A 419 -8.53 33.12 1.39
C GLY A 419 -7.04 33.48 1.30
N GLY A 420 -6.19 32.56 0.92
CA GLY A 420 -4.75 32.77 0.70
C GLY A 420 -3.90 32.41 1.92
N GLY A 421 -2.78 31.81 1.67
CA GLY A 421 -1.84 31.29 2.66
C GLY A 421 -1.64 29.79 2.52
N VAL A 422 -0.63 29.28 3.22
CA VAL A 422 -0.25 27.87 3.20
C VAL A 422 0.02 27.39 4.62
N VAL A 423 -0.50 26.24 4.95
CA VAL A 423 -0.04 25.49 6.13
C VAL A 423 1.03 24.51 5.68
N CYS A 424 2.17 24.53 6.35
CA CYS A 424 3.22 23.54 6.19
C CYS A 424 3.21 22.62 7.42
N TYR A 425 3.17 21.33 7.18
CA TYR A 425 3.27 20.33 8.23
C TYR A 425 4.68 19.78 8.24
N VAL A 426 5.29 19.76 9.41
CA VAL A 426 6.61 19.18 9.64
C VAL A 426 6.42 17.93 10.48
N MET A 427 6.75 16.80 9.91
CA MET A 427 6.58 15.49 10.55
C MET A 427 7.96 14.94 10.92
N VAL A 428 8.19 14.70 12.19
CA VAL A 428 9.46 14.13 12.70
C VAL A 428 9.16 12.75 13.26
N PRO A 429 9.64 11.67 12.62
CA PRO A 429 9.50 10.33 13.17
C PRO A 429 10.29 10.20 14.47
N ALA A 430 9.69 9.58 15.49
CA ALA A 430 10.43 9.18 16.67
C ALA A 430 11.50 8.14 16.28
N THR A 431 12.72 8.32 16.76
CA THR A 431 13.76 7.29 16.62
C THR A 431 13.39 6.08 17.47
N MET A 432 13.40 4.89 16.84
CA MET A 432 13.02 3.65 17.50
C MET A 432 14.08 3.17 18.47
N PRO A 433 13.72 2.68 19.67
CA PRO A 433 14.63 1.90 20.49
C PRO A 433 14.96 0.59 19.74
N GLY A 434 16.22 0.38 19.37
CA GLY A 434 16.69 -0.89 18.80
C GLY A 434 17.43 -0.83 17.46
N ASP A 435 17.37 0.26 16.72
CA ASP A 435 18.09 0.40 15.44
C ASP A 435 19.57 0.81 15.58
N GLY A 436 20.16 0.68 16.77
CA GLY A 436 21.57 0.97 17.00
C GLY A 436 21.95 2.46 16.91
N VAL A 437 20.97 3.33 16.78
CA VAL A 437 21.13 4.77 16.92
C VAL A 437 20.78 5.11 18.37
N ASP A 438 21.74 5.71 19.09
CA ASP A 438 21.54 6.10 20.48
C ASP A 438 20.20 6.84 20.63
N THR A 439 19.38 6.35 21.57
CA THR A 439 18.14 7.04 21.96
C THR A 439 18.48 8.48 22.36
N PRO A 440 17.75 9.48 21.84
CA PRO A 440 17.90 10.82 22.38
C PRO A 440 17.60 10.76 23.87
N ASN A 441 18.45 11.37 24.66
CA ASN A 441 18.27 11.56 26.09
C ASN A 441 16.83 12.04 26.35
N ASP A 442 16.16 11.51 27.39
CA ASP A 442 14.76 11.83 27.78
C ASP A 442 14.55 13.32 28.19
N ASN A 443 15.51 14.16 27.98
CA ASN A 443 15.43 15.62 28.12
C ASN A 443 15.19 16.21 26.72
N PHE A 444 13.92 16.44 26.37
CA PHE A 444 13.50 17.23 25.20
C PHE A 444 13.86 18.73 25.36
N ASP A 445 15.09 19.06 25.61
CA ASP A 445 15.63 20.40 25.33
C ASP A 445 15.90 20.54 23.82
N ASN A 446 14.92 20.10 22.98
CA ASN A 446 15.16 19.87 21.59
C ASN A 446 14.84 21.13 20.77
N MET A 447 15.88 21.73 20.30
CA MET A 447 15.84 22.67 19.21
C MET A 447 15.83 21.92 17.88
N TYR A 448 14.78 22.10 17.08
CA TYR A 448 14.72 21.62 15.70
C TYR A 448 15.05 22.79 14.78
N ARG A 449 16.10 22.67 13.97
CA ARG A 449 16.43 23.67 12.95
C ARG A 449 16.01 23.17 11.58
N ILE A 450 15.13 23.91 10.93
CA ILE A 450 14.64 23.64 9.59
C ILE A 450 15.31 24.63 8.64
N SER A 451 16.44 24.22 8.06
CA SER A 451 17.31 25.09 7.25
C SER A 451 16.64 25.62 5.98
N GLU A 452 15.58 24.94 5.51
CA GLU A 452 14.83 25.31 4.30
C GLU A 452 13.92 26.50 4.51
N PHE A 453 13.54 26.79 5.75
CA PHE A 453 12.80 27.99 6.11
C PHE A 453 13.77 29.14 6.52
N ARG A 454 14.74 29.45 5.68
CA ARG A 454 15.63 30.60 5.92
C ARG A 454 14.89 31.90 5.61
N ALA A 455 15.16 32.94 6.40
CA ALA A 455 14.53 34.25 6.22
C ALA A 455 14.71 34.82 4.79
N GLY A 456 15.82 34.49 4.10
CA GLY A 456 16.10 34.93 2.74
C GLY A 456 15.55 34.03 1.62
N LEU A 457 15.05 32.81 1.93
CA LEU A 457 14.46 31.88 0.98
C LEU A 457 12.94 31.96 0.90
N LEU A 458 12.31 32.55 1.91
CA LEU A 458 10.90 32.89 1.82
C LEU A 458 10.77 33.97 0.75
N ALA A 459 9.93 33.73 -0.26
CA ALA A 459 9.71 34.70 -1.33
C ALA A 459 9.30 36.06 -0.74
N PRO A 460 9.60 37.20 -1.39
CA PRO A 460 9.18 38.50 -0.92
C PRO A 460 7.67 38.53 -0.65
N GLY A 461 7.29 38.94 0.55
CA GLY A 461 5.89 38.98 0.99
C GLY A 461 5.40 37.73 1.72
N VAL A 462 6.25 36.74 1.91
CA VAL A 462 5.98 35.57 2.77
C VAL A 462 6.38 35.91 4.21
N SER A 463 5.48 35.70 5.15
CA SER A 463 5.76 35.84 6.59
C SER A 463 5.28 34.59 7.34
N LEU A 464 6.07 34.14 8.29
CA LEU A 464 5.66 33.12 9.24
C LEU A 464 4.69 33.74 10.24
N SER A 465 3.48 33.20 10.37
CA SER A 465 2.47 33.77 11.28
C SER A 465 2.37 33.05 12.62
N SER A 466 2.55 31.75 12.64
CA SER A 466 2.55 30.95 13.87
C SER A 466 3.20 29.58 13.65
N VAL A 467 3.66 28.99 14.74
CA VAL A 467 4.11 27.59 14.83
C VAL A 467 3.32 26.95 15.96
N THR A 468 2.65 25.84 15.67
CA THR A 468 1.86 25.12 16.65
C THR A 468 2.15 23.62 16.57
N LEU A 469 1.83 22.89 17.63
CA LEU A 469 1.98 21.45 17.71
C LEU A 469 0.61 20.78 17.60
N LEU A 470 0.47 19.80 16.70
CA LEU A 470 -0.75 18.99 16.59
C LEU A 470 -1.02 18.24 17.89
N GLY A 471 -2.27 18.24 18.34
CA GLY A 471 -2.70 17.56 19.57
C GLY A 471 -2.25 18.21 20.88
N ALA A 472 -1.49 19.29 20.81
CA ALA A 472 -1.20 20.08 22.01
C ALA A 472 -2.45 20.87 22.45
N SER A 473 -2.54 21.17 23.77
CA SER A 473 -3.56 22.08 24.28
C SER A 473 -3.39 23.47 23.66
N ASP A 474 -4.48 24.25 23.57
CA ASP A 474 -4.46 25.63 23.05
C ASP A 474 -3.48 26.55 23.80
N ASP A 475 -3.06 26.16 25.00
CA ASP A 475 -2.11 26.87 25.83
C ASP A 475 -0.63 26.44 25.61
N ALA A 476 -0.36 25.45 24.73
CA ALA A 476 1.00 25.01 24.46
C ALA A 476 1.73 26.07 23.62
N VAL A 477 2.73 26.68 24.23
CA VAL A 477 3.57 27.69 23.56
C VAL A 477 4.75 27.00 22.91
N VAL A 478 4.78 27.01 21.58
CA VAL A 478 5.95 26.61 20.80
C VAL A 478 6.78 27.88 20.53
N ASN A 479 7.97 27.97 21.12
CA ASN A 479 8.88 29.05 20.83
C ASN A 479 9.61 28.79 19.51
N TYR A 480 9.72 29.79 18.67
CA TYR A 480 10.46 29.68 17.42
C TYR A 480 11.21 30.96 17.07
N VAL A 481 12.30 30.82 16.33
CA VAL A 481 13.08 31.91 15.77
C VAL A 481 13.33 31.63 14.29
N LEU A 482 12.97 32.59 13.43
CA LEU A 482 13.31 32.55 12.01
C LEU A 482 14.53 33.44 11.78
N ASN A 483 15.63 32.86 11.31
CA ASN A 483 16.88 33.55 11.05
C ASN A 483 17.47 33.12 9.69
N ASP A 484 18.68 33.59 9.37
CA ASP A 484 19.34 33.29 8.10
C ASP A 484 19.78 31.82 7.98
N ASP A 485 19.86 31.09 9.08
CA ASP A 485 20.23 29.67 9.10
C ASP A 485 19.02 28.73 9.03
N GLY A 486 17.79 29.25 9.22
CA GLY A 486 16.55 28.50 9.15
C GLY A 486 15.53 28.89 10.22
N LEU A 487 14.46 28.10 10.30
CA LEU A 487 13.47 28.15 11.36
C LEU A 487 13.95 27.25 12.52
N GLU A 488 14.24 27.87 13.64
CA GLU A 488 14.56 27.17 14.88
C GLU A 488 13.30 27.06 15.73
N ILE A 489 12.96 25.85 16.12
CA ILE A 489 11.78 25.53 16.92
C ILE A 489 12.23 24.95 18.23
N TYR A 490 11.79 25.54 19.31
CA TYR A 490 12.12 25.12 20.67
C TYR A 490 10.89 24.45 21.26
N ALA A 491 10.85 23.12 21.20
CA ALA A 491 9.85 22.32 21.90
C ALA A 491 10.26 22.22 23.37
N GLY A 492 9.96 23.25 24.16
CA GLY A 492 10.16 23.17 25.62
C GLY A 492 9.20 22.14 26.21
N ASN A 493 9.61 21.44 27.27
CA ASN A 493 8.87 20.43 28.05
C ASN A 493 7.47 20.09 27.48
N LEU A 494 7.44 19.37 26.39
CA LEU A 494 6.23 18.70 25.92
C LEU A 494 5.98 17.62 26.96
N ASP A 495 5.04 17.88 27.86
CA ASP A 495 4.59 16.88 28.83
C ASP A 495 4.29 15.62 28.02
N SER A 496 4.79 14.47 28.42
CA SER A 496 4.67 13.15 27.76
C SER A 496 3.21 12.68 27.53
N ARG A 497 2.27 13.62 27.47
CA ARG A 497 0.83 13.47 27.33
C ARG A 497 0.24 14.14 26.07
N ALA A 498 1.06 14.77 25.22
CA ALA A 498 0.58 15.29 23.95
C ALA A 498 0.70 14.23 22.84
#